data_9013379b876d5fd882f38a258cc64fe5
#
_entry.id   9013379b876d5fd882f38a258cc64fe5
#
_cell.length_a   1.000
_cell.length_b   1.000
_cell.length_c   1.000
_cell.angle_alpha   90.00
_cell.angle_beta   90.00
_cell.angle_gamma   90.00
#
_symmetry.space_group_name_H-M   'P 1'
#
loop_
_entity.id
_entity.type
_entity.pdbx_description
1 polymer ?
#
loop_
_entity_poly.entity_id
_entity_poly.type
_entity_poly.pdbx_seq_one_letter_code
_entity_poly.pdbx_strand_id
1 'polypeptide(L)'
;MTNEPTCPAEPQESELLVSFESANIPGPYKEYYKIRRNNFFASIQGFPEMWEYYIRLDNIWLREFGDLRPLREANLLFPLILYFNAHAKMRISVELALSGCLAEARSILRDAIEFVAHAHSMIGDPRLQKVWLSKNEEEDAFRKTFERGKKVGLFKGLDELYAKWGELSEFGSHATLNSICDRFTIVETRDGGREWRLRYCGVDQGLWATSLFSMLLTCFVMERTFFGDYEDRLKLDNELMRIRGAFESYKEGLRQMLIKRYGVEPQRGLYPPPAARIYRP
;
A
#
# COMPACT_ATOMS: atom_id res chain seq x y z
N MET A 1 17.82 3.32 -47.04
CA MET A 1 16.57 2.74 -46.62
C MET A 1 16.79 2.16 -45.24
N THR A 2 16.44 2.92 -44.23
CA THR A 2 16.55 2.53 -42.81
C THR A 2 15.28 1.81 -42.43
N ASN A 3 15.34 0.50 -42.24
CA ASN A 3 14.25 -0.26 -41.64
C ASN A 3 14.10 0.19 -40.17
N GLU A 4 13.13 1.01 -39.88
CA GLU A 4 12.69 1.23 -38.49
C GLU A 4 12.09 -0.09 -37.97
N PRO A 5 12.46 -0.54 -36.77
CA PRO A 5 11.83 -1.71 -36.17
C PRO A 5 10.38 -1.34 -35.87
N THR A 6 9.44 -1.98 -36.57
CA THR A 6 8.00 -1.92 -36.25
C THR A 6 7.81 -2.51 -34.85
N CYS A 7 7.44 -1.65 -33.91
CA CYS A 7 6.98 -2.07 -32.59
C CYS A 7 5.80 -3.05 -32.81
N PRO A 8 5.76 -4.23 -32.18
CA PRO A 8 4.61 -5.10 -32.28
C PRO A 8 3.37 -4.36 -31.78
N ALA A 9 2.29 -4.43 -32.56
CA ALA A 9 1.01 -3.81 -32.19
C ALA A 9 0.59 -4.33 -30.81
N GLU A 10 0.26 -3.41 -29.91
CA GLU A 10 -0.31 -3.79 -28.61
C GLU A 10 -1.57 -4.64 -28.85
N PRO A 11 -1.77 -5.76 -28.12
CA PRO A 11 -2.96 -6.58 -28.26
C PRO A 11 -4.19 -5.70 -27.99
N GLN A 12 -5.19 -5.78 -28.87
CA GLN A 12 -6.43 -5.02 -28.69
C GLN A 12 -7.08 -5.43 -27.37
N GLU A 13 -7.42 -4.48 -26.50
CA GLU A 13 -8.03 -4.71 -25.18
C GLU A 13 -9.23 -5.66 -25.20
N SER A 14 -9.97 -5.74 -26.33
CA SER A 14 -11.13 -6.62 -26.51
C SER A 14 -10.81 -8.12 -26.49
N GLU A 15 -9.56 -8.54 -26.75
CA GLU A 15 -9.17 -9.95 -26.81
C GLU A 15 -8.81 -10.54 -25.43
N LEU A 16 -8.62 -9.70 -24.41
CA LEU A 16 -8.21 -10.10 -23.06
C LEU A 16 -9.37 -10.20 -22.06
N LEU A 17 -10.58 -9.78 -22.42
CA LEU A 17 -11.73 -9.78 -21.52
C LEU A 17 -12.42 -11.15 -21.49
N VAL A 18 -11.95 -12.03 -20.63
CA VAL A 18 -12.70 -13.25 -20.26
C VAL A 18 -13.81 -12.84 -19.29
N SER A 19 -15.07 -13.13 -19.68
CA SER A 19 -16.21 -12.91 -18.78
C SER A 19 -16.05 -13.75 -17.51
N PHE A 20 -16.23 -13.13 -16.35
CA PHE A 20 -16.18 -13.83 -15.06
C PHE A 20 -17.21 -14.96 -14.99
N GLU A 21 -18.37 -14.78 -15.62
CA GLU A 21 -19.46 -15.76 -15.68
C GLU A 21 -19.10 -16.97 -16.56
N SER A 22 -18.32 -16.76 -17.62
CA SER A 22 -17.87 -17.81 -18.53
C SER A 22 -16.66 -18.61 -18.00
N ALA A 23 -15.95 -18.06 -16.99
CA ALA A 23 -14.83 -18.76 -16.40
C ALA A 23 -15.27 -20.03 -15.66
N ASN A 24 -14.59 -21.14 -15.91
CA ASN A 24 -14.85 -22.41 -15.23
C ASN A 24 -14.28 -22.41 -13.79
N ILE A 25 -14.92 -21.64 -12.92
CA ILE A 25 -14.54 -21.48 -11.51
C ILE A 25 -15.60 -22.20 -10.64
N PRO A 26 -15.22 -23.07 -9.67
CA PRO A 26 -16.16 -23.70 -8.77
C PRO A 26 -17.01 -22.69 -7.97
N GLY A 27 -18.27 -23.02 -7.69
CA GLY A 27 -19.26 -22.13 -7.08
C GLY A 27 -18.78 -21.36 -5.85
N PRO A 28 -18.18 -22.02 -4.83
CA PRO A 28 -17.65 -21.34 -3.63
C PRO A 28 -16.59 -20.27 -3.93
N TYR A 29 -15.72 -20.51 -4.93
CA TYR A 29 -14.72 -19.52 -5.34
C TYR A 29 -15.35 -18.36 -6.11
N LYS A 30 -16.37 -18.63 -6.96
CA LYS A 30 -17.13 -17.55 -7.62
C LYS A 30 -17.77 -16.61 -6.60
N GLU A 31 -18.35 -17.16 -5.54
CA GLU A 31 -18.96 -16.38 -4.47
C GLU A 31 -17.91 -15.50 -3.75
N TYR A 32 -16.76 -16.05 -3.41
CA TYR A 32 -15.66 -15.28 -2.81
C TYR A 32 -15.23 -14.09 -3.70
N TYR A 33 -15.06 -14.30 -5.00
CA TYR A 33 -14.67 -13.24 -5.91
C TYR A 33 -15.78 -12.20 -6.11
N LYS A 34 -17.05 -12.62 -6.12
CA LYS A 34 -18.21 -11.69 -6.17
C LYS A 34 -18.22 -10.79 -4.94
N ILE A 35 -18.04 -11.35 -3.76
CA ILE A 35 -17.99 -10.58 -2.50
C ILE A 35 -16.86 -9.56 -2.56
N ARG A 36 -15.66 -9.95 -2.94
CA ARG A 36 -14.51 -9.03 -3.07
C ARG A 36 -14.81 -7.88 -4.04
N ARG A 37 -15.32 -8.20 -5.23
CA ARG A 37 -15.67 -7.20 -6.23
C ARG A 37 -16.77 -6.25 -5.75
N ASN A 38 -17.79 -6.78 -5.11
CA ASN A 38 -18.87 -5.98 -4.54
C ASN A 38 -18.36 -5.05 -3.45
N ASN A 39 -17.50 -5.54 -2.55
CA ASN A 39 -16.87 -4.72 -1.51
C ASN A 39 -16.05 -3.59 -2.12
N PHE A 40 -15.26 -3.87 -3.17
CA PHE A 40 -14.46 -2.86 -3.86
C PHE A 40 -15.34 -1.70 -4.37
N PHE A 41 -16.40 -2.01 -5.12
CA PHE A 41 -17.31 -0.97 -5.63
C PHE A 41 -18.12 -0.28 -4.52
N ALA A 42 -18.58 -1.02 -3.53
CA ALA A 42 -19.27 -0.46 -2.37
C ALA A 42 -18.37 0.51 -1.58
N SER A 43 -17.08 0.19 -1.47
CA SER A 43 -16.09 1.05 -0.83
C SER A 43 -15.90 2.36 -1.59
N ILE A 44 -15.80 2.29 -2.92
CA ILE A 44 -15.71 3.50 -3.77
C ILE A 44 -16.97 4.35 -3.66
N GLN A 45 -18.14 3.73 -3.69
CA GLN A 45 -19.43 4.46 -3.60
C GLN A 45 -19.67 5.03 -2.19
N GLY A 46 -19.31 4.29 -1.16
CA GLY A 46 -19.51 4.69 0.23
C GLY A 46 -18.51 5.73 0.74
N PHE A 47 -17.33 5.80 0.12
CA PHE A 47 -16.23 6.69 0.52
C PHE A 47 -15.52 7.27 -0.71
N PRO A 48 -16.25 8.02 -1.55
CA PRO A 48 -15.71 8.57 -2.79
C PRO A 48 -14.51 9.50 -2.53
N GLU A 49 -14.46 10.16 -1.37
CA GLU A 49 -13.37 11.05 -0.99
C GLU A 49 -12.05 10.27 -0.77
N MET A 50 -12.10 9.05 -0.25
CA MET A 50 -10.90 8.22 -0.09
C MET A 50 -10.42 7.66 -1.43
N TRP A 51 -11.36 7.31 -2.30
CA TRP A 51 -11.03 6.91 -3.66
C TRP A 51 -10.37 8.07 -4.42
N GLU A 52 -10.93 9.26 -4.33
CA GLU A 52 -10.37 10.46 -4.93
C GLU A 52 -8.96 10.78 -4.38
N TYR A 53 -8.76 10.61 -3.05
CA TYR A 53 -7.43 10.74 -2.43
C TYR A 53 -6.43 9.79 -3.10
N TYR A 54 -6.80 8.52 -3.21
CA TYR A 54 -5.95 7.51 -3.82
C TYR A 54 -5.61 7.85 -5.27
N ILE A 55 -6.61 8.18 -6.08
CA ILE A 55 -6.40 8.52 -7.51
C ILE A 55 -5.49 9.74 -7.67
N ARG A 56 -5.67 10.76 -6.84
CA ARG A 56 -4.79 11.93 -6.88
C ARG A 56 -3.35 11.58 -6.51
N LEU A 57 -3.15 10.77 -5.49
CA LEU A 57 -1.83 10.31 -5.07
C LEU A 57 -1.17 9.43 -6.15
N ASP A 58 -1.90 8.50 -6.71
CA ASP A 58 -1.43 7.62 -7.78
C ASP A 58 -1.03 8.42 -9.02
N ASN A 59 -1.82 9.44 -9.38
CA ASN A 59 -1.50 10.35 -10.48
C ASN A 59 -0.22 11.19 -10.22
N ILE A 60 0.04 11.59 -8.97
CA ILE A 60 1.30 12.25 -8.60
C ILE A 60 2.48 11.30 -8.88
N TRP A 61 2.43 10.07 -8.37
CA TRP A 61 3.45 9.06 -8.60
C TRP A 61 3.72 8.83 -10.09
N LEU A 62 2.65 8.62 -10.88
CA LEU A 62 2.76 8.37 -12.32
C LEU A 62 3.34 9.58 -13.06
N ARG A 63 2.94 10.78 -12.66
CA ARG A 63 3.47 12.01 -13.23
C ARG A 63 4.97 12.15 -12.93
N GLU A 64 5.38 11.92 -11.70
CA GLU A 64 6.79 11.98 -11.30
C GLU A 64 7.63 10.95 -12.04
N PHE A 65 7.15 9.72 -12.20
CA PHE A 65 7.85 8.71 -13.00
C PHE A 65 7.98 9.13 -14.47
N GLY A 66 6.93 9.72 -15.05
CA GLY A 66 6.95 10.23 -16.43
C GLY A 66 7.85 11.46 -16.62
N ASP A 67 8.04 12.25 -15.58
CA ASP A 67 8.82 13.47 -15.61
C ASP A 67 10.29 13.29 -15.21
N LEU A 68 10.71 12.05 -14.91
CA LEU A 68 12.12 11.75 -14.66
C LEU A 68 12.96 12.06 -15.90
N ARG A 69 14.01 12.85 -15.70
CA ARG A 69 15.04 13.06 -16.72
C ARG A 69 15.80 11.75 -16.95
N PRO A 70 16.33 11.51 -18.14
CA PRO A 70 17.11 10.31 -18.41
C PRO A 70 18.24 10.14 -17.39
N LEU A 71 18.16 9.05 -16.63
CA LEU A 71 19.18 8.70 -15.63
C LEU A 71 20.37 8.07 -16.38
N ARG A 72 21.55 8.64 -16.19
CA ARG A 72 22.81 8.12 -16.75
C ARG A 72 23.61 7.35 -15.70
N GLU A 73 23.37 7.64 -14.44
CA GLU A 73 24.04 7.05 -13.30
C GLU A 73 23.42 5.70 -12.94
N ALA A 74 24.18 4.61 -13.14
CA ALA A 74 23.70 3.25 -12.83
C ALA A 74 23.26 3.07 -11.37
N ASN A 75 23.88 3.81 -10.45
CA ASN A 75 23.54 3.79 -9.03
C ASN A 75 22.17 4.40 -8.71
N LEU A 76 21.52 5.12 -9.64
CA LEU A 76 20.16 5.63 -9.48
C LEU A 76 19.12 4.73 -10.16
N LEU A 77 19.51 3.93 -11.15
CA LEU A 77 18.57 3.07 -11.89
C LEU A 77 18.02 1.94 -11.03
N PHE A 78 18.86 1.30 -10.24
CA PHE A 78 18.42 0.17 -9.43
C PHE A 78 17.48 0.60 -8.29
N PRO A 79 17.77 1.65 -7.50
CA PRO A 79 16.81 2.20 -6.54
C PRO A 79 15.48 2.61 -7.19
N LEU A 80 15.51 3.16 -8.42
CA LEU A 80 14.28 3.49 -9.16
C LEU A 80 13.41 2.25 -9.41
N ILE A 81 14.01 1.11 -9.78
CA ILE A 81 13.27 -0.15 -9.95
C ILE A 81 12.60 -0.57 -8.63
N LEU A 82 13.24 -0.35 -7.49
CA LEU A 82 12.64 -0.64 -6.18
C LEU A 82 11.45 0.29 -5.90
N TYR A 83 11.52 1.57 -6.28
CA TYR A 83 10.38 2.48 -6.19
C TYR A 83 9.22 2.08 -7.10
N PHE A 84 9.47 1.60 -8.32
CA PHE A 84 8.42 1.04 -9.18
C PHE A 84 7.74 -0.18 -8.52
N ASN A 85 8.52 -1.06 -7.90
CA ASN A 85 7.96 -2.19 -7.17
C ASN A 85 7.15 -1.74 -5.93
N ALA A 86 7.62 -0.72 -5.21
CA ALA A 86 6.88 -0.15 -4.10
C ALA A 86 5.54 0.43 -4.55
N HIS A 87 5.52 1.18 -5.66
CA HIS A 87 4.29 1.72 -6.24
C HIS A 87 3.32 0.61 -6.71
N ALA A 88 3.82 -0.43 -7.39
CA ALA A 88 2.99 -1.57 -7.78
C ALA A 88 2.36 -2.28 -6.56
N LYS A 89 3.14 -2.50 -5.50
CA LYS A 89 2.63 -3.07 -4.24
C LYS A 89 1.64 -2.14 -3.53
N MET A 90 1.86 -0.83 -3.57
CA MET A 90 0.92 0.16 -3.08
C MET A 90 -0.46 0.00 -3.75
N ARG A 91 -0.51 -0.09 -5.07
CA ARG A 91 -1.76 -0.29 -5.83
C ARG A 91 -2.48 -1.57 -5.42
N ILE A 92 -1.77 -2.69 -5.35
CA ILE A 92 -2.33 -3.98 -4.92
C ILE A 92 -2.85 -3.87 -3.48
N SER A 93 -2.11 -3.23 -2.58
CA SER A 93 -2.50 -3.03 -1.19
C SER A 93 -3.81 -2.23 -1.08
N VAL A 94 -3.93 -1.12 -1.81
CA VAL A 94 -5.15 -0.29 -1.80
C VAL A 94 -6.34 -1.06 -2.39
N GLU A 95 -6.16 -1.81 -3.48
CA GLU A 95 -7.20 -2.67 -4.05
C GLU A 95 -7.71 -3.71 -3.03
N LEU A 96 -6.79 -4.38 -2.33
CA LEU A 96 -7.14 -5.35 -1.29
C LEU A 96 -7.88 -4.69 -0.12
N ALA A 97 -7.46 -3.50 0.31
CA ALA A 97 -8.13 -2.75 1.37
C ALA A 97 -9.56 -2.35 0.95
N LEU A 98 -9.75 -1.85 -0.26
CA LEU A 98 -11.06 -1.53 -0.84
C LEU A 98 -11.94 -2.79 -0.97
N SER A 99 -11.34 -3.94 -1.23
CA SER A 99 -12.03 -5.24 -1.29
C SER A 99 -12.37 -5.83 0.09
N GLY A 100 -12.03 -5.15 1.19
CA GLY A 100 -12.25 -5.61 2.56
C GLY A 100 -11.21 -6.61 3.08
N CYS A 101 -10.08 -6.78 2.39
CA CYS A 101 -8.99 -7.70 2.76
C CYS A 101 -7.87 -6.93 3.48
N LEU A 102 -8.17 -6.31 4.63
CA LEU A 102 -7.25 -5.39 5.31
C LEU A 102 -5.95 -6.04 5.80
N ALA A 103 -5.99 -7.27 6.28
CA ALA A 103 -4.79 -7.95 6.77
C ALA A 103 -3.78 -8.19 5.63
N GLU A 104 -4.26 -8.66 4.49
CA GLU A 104 -3.45 -8.85 3.29
C GLU A 104 -2.95 -7.51 2.74
N ALA A 105 -3.82 -6.51 2.72
CA ALA A 105 -3.47 -5.16 2.28
C ALA A 105 -2.31 -4.59 3.11
N ARG A 106 -2.36 -4.72 4.43
CA ARG A 106 -1.30 -4.27 5.34
C ARG A 106 0.01 -5.02 5.13
N SER A 107 -0.06 -6.33 4.92
CA SER A 107 1.13 -7.14 4.64
C SER A 107 1.83 -6.68 3.35
N ILE A 108 1.07 -6.44 2.28
CA ILE A 108 1.61 -5.95 1.00
C ILE A 108 2.16 -4.52 1.14
N LEU A 109 1.48 -3.64 1.90
CA LEU A 109 1.96 -2.27 2.13
C LEU A 109 3.25 -2.25 2.95
N ARG A 110 3.36 -3.13 3.96
CA ARG A 110 4.60 -3.31 4.71
C ARG A 110 5.78 -3.65 3.79
N ASP A 111 5.57 -4.57 2.86
CA ASP A 111 6.60 -4.91 1.87
C ASP A 111 6.94 -3.72 0.97
N ALA A 112 5.94 -2.93 0.56
CA ALA A 112 6.18 -1.71 -0.22
C ALA A 112 7.07 -0.71 0.53
N ILE A 113 6.86 -0.53 1.84
CA ILE A 113 7.72 0.31 2.69
C ILE A 113 9.16 -0.23 2.73
N GLU A 114 9.35 -1.54 2.80
CA GLU A 114 10.71 -2.12 2.75
C GLU A 114 11.41 -1.80 1.42
N PHE A 115 10.71 -1.86 0.28
CA PHE A 115 11.27 -1.47 -1.02
C PHE A 115 11.70 0.01 -1.04
N VAL A 116 10.87 0.91 -0.49
CA VAL A 116 11.22 2.34 -0.35
C VAL A 116 12.47 2.51 0.53
N ALA A 117 12.52 1.85 1.69
CA ALA A 117 13.65 1.96 2.60
C ALA A 117 14.95 1.45 1.96
N HIS A 118 14.90 0.34 1.23
CA HIS A 118 16.05 -0.16 0.47
C HIS A 118 16.48 0.82 -0.61
N ALA A 119 15.56 1.37 -1.40
CA ALA A 119 15.85 2.35 -2.43
C ALA A 119 16.53 3.60 -1.85
N HIS A 120 15.93 4.20 -0.84
CA HIS A 120 16.45 5.37 -0.14
C HIS A 120 17.86 5.11 0.44
N SER A 121 18.06 3.99 1.13
CA SER A 121 19.37 3.66 1.71
C SER A 121 20.46 3.50 0.65
N MET A 122 20.14 2.94 -0.53
CA MET A 122 21.10 2.74 -1.62
C MET A 122 21.43 4.03 -2.37
N ILE A 123 20.52 4.99 -2.42
CA ILE A 123 20.80 6.35 -2.93
C ILE A 123 21.78 7.04 -1.99
N GLY A 124 21.59 6.94 -0.68
CA GLY A 124 22.50 7.47 0.33
C GLY A 124 23.85 6.76 0.41
N ASP A 125 23.91 5.46 0.12
CA ASP A 125 25.14 4.66 0.08
C ASP A 125 25.12 3.64 -1.08
N PRO A 126 25.66 3.99 -2.25
CA PRO A 126 25.67 3.11 -3.42
C PRO A 126 26.36 1.75 -3.22
N ARG A 127 27.22 1.60 -2.20
CA ARG A 127 27.85 0.30 -1.88
C ARG A 127 26.83 -0.75 -1.47
N LEU A 128 25.70 -0.33 -0.90
CA LEU A 128 24.61 -1.21 -0.50
C LEU A 128 23.94 -1.91 -1.68
N GLN A 129 23.98 -1.32 -2.87
CA GLN A 129 23.46 -1.97 -4.09
C GLN A 129 24.19 -3.27 -4.41
N LYS A 130 25.53 -3.26 -4.29
CA LYS A 130 26.34 -4.47 -4.54
C LYS A 130 25.93 -5.59 -3.56
N VAL A 131 25.78 -5.27 -2.28
CA VAL A 131 25.35 -6.23 -1.27
C VAL A 131 23.95 -6.77 -1.57
N TRP A 132 23.06 -5.90 -2.03
CA TRP A 132 21.68 -6.31 -2.34
C TRP A 132 21.63 -7.21 -3.58
N LEU A 133 22.38 -6.87 -4.63
CA LEU A 133 22.43 -7.64 -5.88
C LEU A 133 23.09 -9.01 -5.70
N SER A 134 24.07 -9.12 -4.81
CA SER A 134 24.72 -10.40 -4.49
C SER A 134 23.99 -11.24 -3.43
N LYS A 135 22.74 -10.88 -3.07
CA LYS A 135 21.98 -11.57 -2.01
C LYS A 135 21.97 -13.10 -2.14
N ASN A 136 21.79 -13.62 -3.36
CA ASN A 136 21.70 -15.06 -3.59
C ASN A 136 23.07 -15.78 -3.51
N GLU A 137 24.15 -15.04 -3.72
CA GLU A 137 25.53 -15.55 -3.70
C GLU A 137 26.18 -15.36 -2.31
N GLU A 138 25.84 -14.24 -1.67
CA GLU A 138 26.42 -13.81 -0.38
C GLU A 138 25.32 -13.52 0.66
N GLU A 139 24.48 -14.51 0.95
CA GLU A 139 23.31 -14.35 1.84
C GLU A 139 23.71 -13.81 3.23
N ASP A 140 24.85 -14.22 3.77
CA ASP A 140 25.34 -13.76 5.07
C ASP A 140 25.70 -12.27 5.06
N ALA A 141 26.28 -11.76 3.98
CA ALA A 141 26.58 -10.33 3.82
C ALA A 141 25.29 -9.52 3.77
N PHE A 142 24.29 -10.00 3.01
CA PHE A 142 22.97 -9.39 2.94
C PHE A 142 22.29 -9.35 4.32
N ARG A 143 22.24 -10.47 5.03
CA ARG A 143 21.63 -10.56 6.36
C ARG A 143 22.31 -9.66 7.39
N LYS A 144 23.65 -9.57 7.36
CA LYS A 144 24.40 -8.67 8.23
C LYS A 144 24.12 -7.20 7.96
N THR A 145 23.85 -6.85 6.70
CA THR A 145 23.63 -5.46 6.27
C THR A 145 22.18 -5.00 6.48
N PHE A 146 21.20 -5.82 6.10
CA PHE A 146 19.80 -5.41 6.02
C PHE A 146 18.86 -6.11 7.01
N GLU A 147 19.30 -7.21 7.62
CA GLU A 147 18.50 -7.97 8.58
C GLU A 147 19.16 -7.96 9.98
N ARG A 148 18.96 -8.92 10.80
CA ARG A 148 19.64 -9.16 12.11
C ARG A 148 19.78 -7.87 12.96
N GLY A 149 18.67 -7.17 13.17
CA GLY A 149 18.68 -5.95 14.02
C GLY A 149 19.19 -4.67 13.32
N LYS A 150 19.47 -4.72 12.03
CA LYS A 150 19.89 -3.56 11.22
C LYS A 150 18.74 -2.75 10.64
N LYS A 151 17.48 -3.11 10.92
CA LYS A 151 16.31 -2.40 10.39
C LYS A 151 16.33 -0.90 10.70
N VAL A 152 16.76 -0.50 11.89
CA VAL A 152 16.94 0.93 12.23
C VAL A 152 17.90 1.63 11.26
N GLY A 153 18.99 0.97 10.89
CA GLY A 153 19.95 1.52 9.92
C GLY A 153 19.36 1.61 8.49
N LEU A 154 18.57 0.61 8.10
CA LEU A 154 17.85 0.62 6.83
C LEU A 154 16.86 1.80 6.72
N PHE A 155 16.20 2.15 7.82
CA PHE A 155 15.23 3.24 7.89
C PHE A 155 15.85 4.58 8.36
N LYS A 156 17.15 4.76 8.24
CA LYS A 156 17.80 6.01 8.62
C LYS A 156 17.20 7.20 7.86
N GLY A 157 16.67 8.17 8.59
CA GLY A 157 15.96 9.33 8.00
C GLY A 157 14.51 9.07 7.59
N LEU A 158 13.98 7.87 7.85
CA LEU A 158 12.62 7.45 7.52
C LEU A 158 11.82 7.04 8.77
N ASP A 159 11.90 7.81 9.84
CA ASP A 159 11.32 7.46 11.15
C ASP A 159 9.81 7.18 11.06
N GLU A 160 9.07 7.98 10.27
CA GLU A 160 7.64 7.79 10.07
C GLU A 160 7.33 6.46 9.36
N LEU A 161 8.08 6.13 8.30
CA LEU A 161 7.94 4.83 7.60
C LEU A 161 8.36 3.66 8.48
N TYR A 162 9.38 3.83 9.33
CA TYR A 162 9.80 2.80 10.28
C TYR A 162 8.71 2.49 11.30
N ALA A 163 8.09 3.52 11.87
CA ALA A 163 6.97 3.36 12.80
C ALA A 163 5.80 2.63 12.13
N LYS A 164 5.45 3.02 10.89
CA LYS A 164 4.39 2.36 10.11
C LYS A 164 4.72 0.94 9.71
N TRP A 165 5.96 0.67 9.34
CA TRP A 165 6.45 -0.68 9.07
C TRP A 165 6.28 -1.61 10.30
N GLY A 166 6.61 -1.12 11.50
CA GLY A 166 6.42 -1.85 12.75
C GLY A 166 4.95 -2.14 13.03
N GLU A 167 4.09 -1.11 12.93
CA GLU A 167 2.64 -1.25 13.08
C GLU A 167 2.06 -2.29 12.10
N LEU A 168 2.37 -2.18 10.82
CA LEU A 168 1.88 -3.10 9.79
C LEU A 168 2.42 -4.52 9.96
N SER A 169 3.63 -4.68 10.51
CA SER A 169 4.20 -5.99 10.84
C SER A 169 3.38 -6.70 11.92
N GLU A 170 2.93 -5.96 12.93
CA GLU A 170 2.11 -6.51 14.01
C GLU A 170 0.72 -6.93 13.53
N PHE A 171 0.09 -6.14 12.66
CA PHE A 171 -1.29 -6.36 12.22
C PHE A 171 -1.44 -7.18 10.94
N GLY A 172 -0.43 -7.26 10.10
CA GLY A 172 -0.56 -7.85 8.75
C GLY A 172 0.29 -9.10 8.50
N SER A 173 1.51 -9.17 9.03
CA SER A 173 2.49 -10.18 8.59
C SER A 173 2.88 -11.22 9.64
N HIS A 174 2.53 -11.02 10.90
CA HIS A 174 2.79 -11.99 11.96
C HIS A 174 1.49 -12.67 12.40
N ALA A 175 1.58 -13.94 12.82
CA ALA A 175 0.48 -14.68 13.44
C ALA A 175 0.21 -14.16 14.86
N THR A 176 -0.20 -12.92 14.96
CA THR A 176 -0.55 -12.25 16.22
C THR A 176 -2.06 -12.31 16.45
N LEU A 177 -2.48 -12.12 17.69
CA LEU A 177 -3.91 -12.02 18.01
C LEU A 177 -4.57 -10.87 17.22
N ASN A 178 -3.85 -9.76 17.01
CA ASN A 178 -4.34 -8.61 16.26
C ASN A 178 -4.62 -8.94 14.79
N SER A 179 -3.76 -9.73 14.14
CA SER A 179 -3.97 -10.14 12.74
C SER A 179 -5.16 -11.11 12.57
N ILE A 180 -5.56 -11.81 13.64
CA ILE A 180 -6.69 -12.73 13.64
C ILE A 180 -7.99 -11.98 13.97
N CYS A 181 -7.97 -11.07 14.94
CA CYS A 181 -9.17 -10.40 15.46
C CYS A 181 -9.94 -9.59 14.39
N ASP A 182 -9.27 -9.09 13.38
CA ASP A 182 -9.91 -8.36 12.27
C ASP A 182 -10.83 -9.26 11.42
N ARG A 183 -10.63 -10.57 11.49
CA ARG A 183 -11.39 -11.57 10.70
C ARG A 183 -12.54 -12.20 11.45
N PHE A 184 -12.62 -11.99 12.75
CA PHE A 184 -13.66 -12.60 13.57
C PHE A 184 -14.67 -11.56 14.05
N THR A 185 -15.93 -11.94 13.98
CA THR A 185 -17.04 -11.19 14.57
C THR A 185 -17.77 -12.11 15.51
N ILE A 186 -18.10 -11.61 16.69
CA ILE A 186 -19.02 -12.30 17.60
C ILE A 186 -20.42 -11.83 17.25
N VAL A 187 -21.29 -12.75 16.92
CA VAL A 187 -22.71 -12.50 16.64
C VAL A 187 -23.54 -13.16 17.72
N GLU A 188 -24.48 -12.43 18.32
CA GLU A 188 -25.46 -13.01 19.20
C GLU A 188 -26.46 -13.81 18.38
N THR A 189 -26.68 -15.05 18.80
CA THR A 189 -27.66 -15.95 18.19
C THR A 189 -29.06 -15.71 18.80
N ARG A 190 -30.11 -16.11 18.08
CA ARG A 190 -31.51 -15.89 18.52
C ARG A 190 -31.88 -16.54 19.87
N ASP A 191 -31.14 -17.54 20.28
CA ASP A 191 -31.26 -18.26 21.57
C ASP A 191 -30.39 -17.63 22.68
N GLY A 192 -29.79 -16.45 22.44
CA GLY A 192 -28.95 -15.76 23.42
C GLY A 192 -27.51 -16.30 23.51
N GLY A 193 -27.14 -17.24 22.64
CA GLY A 193 -25.77 -17.73 22.51
C GLY A 193 -24.86 -16.73 21.78
N ARG A 194 -23.59 -17.06 21.74
CA ARG A 194 -22.58 -16.29 20.98
C ARG A 194 -21.88 -17.18 19.97
N GLU A 195 -21.89 -16.77 18.72
CA GLU A 195 -21.24 -17.46 17.61
C GLU A 195 -20.07 -16.66 17.08
N TRP A 196 -18.92 -17.31 16.88
CA TRP A 196 -17.78 -16.72 16.18
C TRP A 196 -17.95 -16.91 14.68
N ARG A 197 -17.95 -15.81 13.95
CA ARG A 197 -18.01 -15.86 12.49
C ARG A 197 -16.71 -15.36 11.89
N LEU A 198 -16.08 -16.20 11.06
CA LEU A 198 -14.92 -15.82 10.27
C LEU A 198 -15.38 -15.04 9.03
N ARG A 199 -14.78 -13.90 8.82
CA ARG A 199 -14.98 -13.08 7.61
C ARG A 199 -13.68 -13.00 6.83
N TYR A 200 -13.67 -13.55 5.65
CA TYR A 200 -12.52 -13.40 4.74
C TYR A 200 -12.39 -11.97 4.19
N CYS A 201 -13.52 -11.32 3.92
CA CYS A 201 -13.60 -9.96 3.43
C CYS A 201 -14.72 -9.26 4.20
N GLY A 202 -14.37 -8.18 4.86
CA GLY A 202 -15.34 -7.36 5.61
C GLY A 202 -14.84 -7.00 6.98
N VAL A 203 -15.07 -5.77 7.36
CA VAL A 203 -14.67 -5.17 8.63
C VAL A 203 -15.77 -4.21 9.10
N ASP A 204 -15.67 -3.78 10.34
CA ASP A 204 -16.44 -2.62 10.81
C ASP A 204 -16.14 -1.39 9.95
N GLN A 205 -17.18 -0.65 9.58
CA GLN A 205 -17.05 0.47 8.63
C GLN A 205 -16.14 1.59 9.15
N GLY A 206 -16.25 1.94 10.43
CA GLY A 206 -15.41 2.98 11.03
C GLY A 206 -13.95 2.56 11.10
N LEU A 207 -13.72 1.32 11.51
CA LEU A 207 -12.40 0.71 11.55
C LEU A 207 -11.78 0.61 10.16
N TRP A 208 -12.58 0.20 9.17
CA TRP A 208 -12.12 0.12 7.80
C TRP A 208 -11.71 1.49 7.26
N ALA A 209 -12.56 2.52 7.44
CA ALA A 209 -12.31 3.86 6.95
C ALA A 209 -11.05 4.48 7.55
N THR A 210 -10.87 4.37 8.88
CA THR A 210 -9.67 4.88 9.57
C THR A 210 -8.41 4.10 9.18
N SER A 211 -8.51 2.78 8.99
CA SER A 211 -7.39 1.95 8.54
C SER A 211 -6.98 2.29 7.12
N LEU A 212 -7.93 2.38 6.19
CA LEU A 212 -7.66 2.74 4.81
C LEU A 212 -7.00 4.13 4.73
N PHE A 213 -7.51 5.11 5.48
CA PHE A 213 -6.90 6.44 5.51
C PHE A 213 -5.47 6.41 6.05
N SER A 214 -5.21 5.66 7.13
CA SER A 214 -3.85 5.48 7.65
C SER A 214 -2.91 4.85 6.62
N MET A 215 -3.40 3.87 5.86
CA MET A 215 -2.64 3.26 4.77
C MET A 215 -2.36 4.26 3.64
N LEU A 216 -3.34 5.08 3.26
CA LEU A 216 -3.19 6.12 2.24
C LEU A 216 -2.20 7.22 2.67
N LEU A 217 -2.18 7.59 3.95
CA LEU A 217 -1.15 8.48 4.50
C LEU A 217 0.24 7.87 4.39
N THR A 218 0.37 6.57 4.66
CA THR A 218 1.63 5.85 4.50
C THR A 218 2.10 5.85 3.03
N CYS A 219 1.18 5.62 2.09
CA CYS A 219 1.47 5.70 0.66
C CYS A 219 1.97 7.10 0.25
N PHE A 220 1.42 8.15 0.86
CA PHE A 220 1.87 9.51 0.63
C PHE A 220 3.28 9.77 1.18
N VAL A 221 3.61 9.24 2.37
CA VAL A 221 4.99 9.35 2.91
C VAL A 221 5.98 8.62 2.02
N MET A 222 5.60 7.47 1.45
CA MET A 222 6.42 6.74 0.49
C MET A 222 6.67 7.58 -0.77
N GLU A 223 5.63 8.24 -1.32
CA GLU A 223 5.75 9.14 -2.46
C GLU A 223 6.67 10.32 -2.15
N ARG A 224 6.51 10.97 -0.99
CA ARG A 224 7.39 12.07 -0.58
C ARG A 224 8.85 11.65 -0.46
N THR A 225 9.11 10.41 -0.04
CA THR A 225 10.47 9.87 0.01
C THR A 225 11.03 9.73 -1.41
N PHE A 226 10.25 9.17 -2.34
CA PHE A 226 10.65 9.10 -3.75
C PHE A 226 10.92 10.49 -4.33
N PHE A 227 10.01 11.43 -4.12
CA PHE A 227 10.18 12.81 -4.59
C PHE A 227 11.48 13.43 -4.06
N GLY A 228 11.75 13.33 -2.74
CA GLY A 228 12.98 13.87 -2.16
C GLY A 228 14.26 13.22 -2.69
N ASP A 229 14.22 11.92 -2.97
CA ASP A 229 15.37 11.18 -3.50
C ASP A 229 15.69 11.50 -4.97
N TYR A 230 14.70 11.96 -5.74
CA TYR A 230 14.83 12.25 -7.16
C TYR A 230 14.49 13.70 -7.55
N GLU A 231 14.30 14.60 -6.59
CA GLU A 231 13.90 15.99 -6.84
C GLU A 231 14.79 16.67 -7.90
N ASP A 232 16.11 16.53 -7.80
CA ASP A 232 17.06 17.07 -8.76
C ASP A 232 16.97 16.44 -10.16
N ARG A 233 16.27 15.32 -10.30
CA ARG A 233 16.10 14.55 -11.53
C ARG A 233 14.71 14.69 -12.13
N LEU A 234 13.79 15.29 -11.42
CA LEU A 234 12.45 15.55 -11.92
C LEU A 234 12.40 16.82 -12.77
N LYS A 235 11.49 16.83 -13.72
CA LYS A 235 11.10 18.06 -14.43
C LYS A 235 10.06 18.77 -13.57
N LEU A 236 10.55 19.57 -12.62
CA LEU A 236 9.67 20.33 -11.74
C LEU A 236 9.03 21.47 -12.53
N ASP A 237 7.82 21.27 -13.00
CA ASP A 237 7.02 22.30 -13.62
C ASP A 237 5.95 22.85 -12.67
N ASN A 238 5.38 24.01 -13.04
CA ASN A 238 4.35 24.66 -12.22
C ASN A 238 3.10 23.78 -12.05
N GLU A 239 2.81 22.89 -13.00
CA GLU A 239 1.65 22.02 -12.95
C GLU A 239 1.84 20.92 -11.90
N LEU A 240 2.98 20.25 -11.86
CA LEU A 240 3.30 19.26 -10.83
C LEU A 240 3.23 19.88 -9.43
N MET A 241 3.86 21.06 -9.25
CA MET A 241 3.81 21.76 -7.95
C MET A 241 2.39 22.18 -7.55
N ARG A 242 1.57 22.59 -8.51
CA ARG A 242 0.16 22.90 -8.28
C ARG A 242 -0.65 21.66 -7.86
N ILE A 243 -0.44 20.53 -8.53
CA ILE A 243 -1.10 19.26 -8.20
C ILE A 243 -0.72 18.81 -6.79
N ARG A 244 0.56 18.86 -6.43
CA ARG A 244 1.04 18.52 -5.08
C ARG A 244 0.44 19.43 -4.01
N GLY A 245 0.45 20.75 -4.23
CA GLY A 245 -0.16 21.70 -3.29
C GLY A 245 -1.66 21.50 -3.10
N ALA A 246 -2.39 21.24 -4.18
CA ALA A 246 -3.82 20.91 -4.11
C ALA A 246 -4.07 19.59 -3.36
N PHE A 247 -3.20 18.60 -3.51
CA PHE A 247 -3.29 17.34 -2.80
C PHE A 247 -3.10 17.49 -1.28
N GLU A 248 -2.15 18.30 -0.84
CA GLU A 248 -1.94 18.57 0.59
C GLU A 248 -3.19 19.19 1.24
N SER A 249 -3.83 20.14 0.58
CA SER A 249 -5.08 20.74 1.04
C SER A 249 -6.21 19.72 1.09
N TYR A 250 -6.31 18.85 0.10
CA TYR A 250 -7.30 17.79 0.05
C TYR A 250 -7.11 16.75 1.17
N LYS A 251 -5.88 16.35 1.42
CA LYS A 251 -5.50 15.44 2.51
C LYS A 251 -5.99 15.95 3.86
N GLU A 252 -5.74 17.20 4.16
CA GLU A 252 -6.16 17.80 5.45
C GLU A 252 -7.69 17.88 5.55
N GLY A 253 -8.38 18.27 4.48
CA GLY A 253 -9.85 18.27 4.44
C GLY A 253 -10.44 16.88 4.72
N LEU A 254 -9.88 15.84 4.11
CA LEU A 254 -10.29 14.45 4.33
C LEU A 254 -10.05 14.02 5.79
N ARG A 255 -8.90 14.37 6.37
CA ARG A 255 -8.58 14.07 7.77
C ARG A 255 -9.64 14.67 8.70
N GLN A 256 -9.98 15.94 8.54
CA GLN A 256 -10.99 16.62 9.34
C GLN A 256 -12.38 16.01 9.18
N MET A 257 -12.75 15.62 7.97
CA MET A 257 -14.02 14.95 7.71
C MET A 257 -14.12 13.60 8.44
N LEU A 258 -13.05 12.81 8.44
CA LEU A 258 -13.02 11.52 9.14
C LEU A 258 -13.07 11.67 10.66
N ILE A 259 -12.36 12.64 11.24
CA ILE A 259 -12.43 12.97 12.66
C ILE A 259 -13.87 13.32 13.03
N LYS A 260 -14.51 14.21 12.26
CA LYS A 260 -15.90 14.62 12.49
C LYS A 260 -16.88 13.45 12.39
N ARG A 261 -16.69 12.55 11.43
CA ARG A 261 -17.62 11.43 11.17
C ARG A 261 -17.47 10.28 12.15
N TYR A 262 -16.25 9.96 12.57
CA TYR A 262 -15.93 8.78 13.37
C TYR A 262 -15.41 9.08 14.77
N GLY A 263 -15.15 10.34 15.10
CA GLY A 263 -14.62 10.74 16.42
C GLY A 263 -13.19 10.26 16.70
N VAL A 264 -12.47 9.82 15.68
CA VAL A 264 -11.15 9.19 15.83
C VAL A 264 -10.15 9.87 14.94
N GLU A 265 -9.00 10.23 15.50
CA GLU A 265 -7.90 10.79 14.71
C GLU A 265 -7.15 9.68 13.96
N PRO A 266 -7.09 9.72 12.63
CA PRO A 266 -6.54 8.61 11.83
C PRO A 266 -5.02 8.42 11.93
N GLN A 267 -4.32 9.27 12.65
CA GLN A 267 -2.84 9.31 12.62
C GLN A 267 -2.12 8.46 13.66
N ARG A 268 -2.82 7.99 14.66
CA ARG A 268 -2.15 7.28 15.76
C ARG A 268 -2.70 5.88 15.86
N GLY A 269 -1.90 4.87 15.50
CA GLY A 269 -2.05 3.44 15.75
C GLY A 269 -3.41 3.03 16.38
N LEU A 270 -4.51 3.18 15.65
CA LEU A 270 -5.85 3.37 16.20
C LEU A 270 -6.60 2.07 16.33
N TYR A 271 -5.88 1.05 16.71
CA TYR A 271 -6.57 -0.11 17.23
C TYR A 271 -6.67 0.03 18.75
N PRO A 272 -7.87 0.19 19.32
CA PRO A 272 -8.01 -0.10 20.73
C PRO A 272 -7.46 -1.51 20.93
N PRO A 273 -6.72 -1.78 22.03
CA PRO A 273 -6.14 -3.08 22.27
C PRO A 273 -7.23 -4.16 22.12
N PRO A 274 -6.92 -5.34 21.56
CA PRO A 274 -7.89 -6.41 21.28
C PRO A 274 -8.81 -6.73 22.47
N ALA A 275 -8.30 -6.61 23.68
CA ALA A 275 -9.06 -6.77 24.91
C ALA A 275 -10.29 -5.83 25.03
N ALA A 276 -10.19 -4.59 24.54
CA ALA A 276 -11.30 -3.65 24.59
C ALA A 276 -12.42 -3.98 23.60
N ARG A 277 -12.13 -4.76 22.54
CA ARG A 277 -13.11 -5.21 21.55
C ARG A 277 -13.82 -6.51 21.95
N ILE A 278 -13.11 -7.39 22.69
CA ILE A 278 -13.61 -8.72 23.05
C ILE A 278 -14.49 -8.67 24.31
N TYR A 279 -14.28 -7.69 25.19
CA TYR A 279 -14.85 -7.67 26.54
C TYR A 279 -15.79 -6.50 26.83
N ARG A 280 -16.37 -5.82 25.85
CA ARG A 280 -17.54 -5.00 26.17
C ARG A 280 -18.78 -5.89 26.22
N PRO A 281 -19.35 -6.08 27.43
CA PRO A 281 -20.60 -6.79 27.59
C PRO A 281 -21.74 -6.05 26.89
#